data_d7c8fab2ec8874590bfa818555b48042
#
_entry.id   d7c8fab2ec8874590bfa818555b48042
#
_cell.length_a   1.000
_cell.length_b   1.000
_cell.length_c   1.000
_cell.angle_alpha   90.00
_cell.angle_beta   90.00
_cell.angle_gamma   90.00
#
_symmetry.space_group_name_H-M   'P 1'
#
loop_
_entity.id
_entity.type
_entity.pdbx_description
1 polymer ?
#
loop_
_entity_poly.entity_id
_entity_poly.type
_entity_poly.pdbx_seq_one_letter_code
_entity_poly.pdbx_strand_id
1 'polypeptide(L)'
;MQTEEIALSRLVENEENPRTITDEKFKKLVKSLLVFPRMLTLRPIVVDETMTVLGGNMRLRALKHIVTMDEDIMRSTIQENDQFTSGEVDALVKYWEGWRKKPTATIVNASDLTEAQKKEFIIKDNVGFGDWDTNVLANQWDTDLLKDWGMDDWDFGMSGDMLKNGEKGDSFAEKEKVKTIEERFLIPPFSILDTRRANWKNRRNYWISQGIKSEKGRGTELTYSKSLQSPYVYNIRNKIIEQTGKAPSWQELEKYCMDNNIYFNNGTSIFDPVLCECAYRWFMPDGGKYILDPFCGGSVRGIVASKCGYEYFGRDLRKEQIDENEAQCNDILSEEDIKPTYSMGDSLEIRKVYEEGKADLLFSCPPYADLEVYSNDPRDISNMKYPKFLEVYRKIIDESCKCLRDNRFAVWVVSEVRGKDGEYYGLVNDTIKAFKDAGLHFYNDIVLVNQVASIAIRVGSLFNKSRKVSRIHQNVLVFFKGDIKSIVGGYSDLDLSYLQDEMKENEELSE
;
A
#
# COMPACT_ATOMS: atom_id res chain seq x y z
N MET A 1 23.31 -33.24 -6.11
CA MET A 1 24.40 -32.77 -5.24
C MET A 1 24.33 -33.53 -3.94
N GLN A 2 25.45 -34.04 -3.43
CA GLN A 2 25.49 -34.71 -2.14
C GLN A 2 25.71 -33.66 -1.04
N THR A 3 24.99 -33.80 0.04
CA THR A 3 25.22 -33.00 1.25
C THR A 3 26.28 -33.67 2.10
N GLU A 4 27.13 -32.86 2.70
CA GLU A 4 28.19 -33.32 3.61
C GLU A 4 28.04 -32.64 4.96
N GLU A 5 28.45 -33.34 6.02
CA GLU A 5 28.53 -32.77 7.37
C GLU A 5 29.95 -32.39 7.70
N ILE A 6 30.21 -31.11 7.98
CA ILE A 6 31.55 -30.60 8.16
C ILE A 6 31.65 -29.83 9.50
N ALA A 7 32.85 -29.83 10.10
CA ALA A 7 33.11 -29.05 11.30
C ALA A 7 32.88 -27.55 11.05
N LEU A 8 32.11 -26.90 11.92
CA LEU A 8 31.74 -25.48 11.80
C LEU A 8 32.98 -24.56 11.69
N SER A 9 34.07 -24.93 12.36
CA SER A 9 35.36 -24.20 12.35
C SER A 9 36.06 -24.16 10.99
N ARG A 10 35.63 -25.00 10.03
CA ARG A 10 36.20 -25.01 8.66
C ARG A 10 35.50 -24.02 7.73
N LEU A 11 34.34 -23.50 8.12
CA LEU A 11 33.54 -22.60 7.28
C LEU A 11 34.02 -21.16 7.44
N VAL A 12 34.22 -20.50 6.30
CA VAL A 12 34.67 -19.12 6.20
C VAL A 12 33.48 -18.24 5.79
N GLU A 13 33.23 -17.17 6.57
CA GLU A 13 32.22 -16.18 6.21
C GLU A 13 32.66 -15.43 4.95
N ASN A 14 31.71 -15.17 4.07
CA ASN A 14 31.95 -14.36 2.91
C ASN A 14 31.72 -12.88 3.23
N GLU A 15 32.81 -12.13 3.36
CA GLU A 15 32.80 -10.69 3.66
C GLU A 15 32.27 -9.85 2.48
N GLU A 16 32.32 -10.39 1.26
CA GLU A 16 31.77 -9.73 0.04
C GLU A 16 30.26 -9.94 -0.12
N ASN A 17 29.60 -10.64 0.81
CA ASN A 17 28.15 -10.85 0.74
C ASN A 17 27.41 -9.54 1.06
N PRO A 18 26.65 -8.96 0.12
CA PRO A 18 26.01 -7.66 0.31
C PRO A 18 24.81 -7.68 1.27
N ARG A 19 24.41 -8.87 1.75
CA ARG A 19 23.23 -9.00 2.62
C ARG A 19 23.59 -8.73 4.08
N THR A 20 22.92 -7.76 4.68
CA THR A 20 22.97 -7.45 6.12
C THR A 20 21.73 -7.97 6.85
N ILE A 21 21.80 -8.05 8.16
CA ILE A 21 20.68 -8.46 9.03
C ILE A 21 20.69 -7.56 10.27
N THR A 22 19.52 -7.05 10.66
CA THR A 22 19.37 -6.31 11.93
C THR A 22 19.45 -7.24 13.12
N ASP A 23 19.82 -6.71 14.28
CA ASP A 23 19.95 -7.51 15.51
C ASP A 23 18.65 -8.22 15.89
N GLU A 24 17.51 -7.56 15.68
CA GLU A 24 16.19 -8.15 15.93
C GLU A 24 15.93 -9.35 15.02
N LYS A 25 16.15 -9.22 13.71
CA LYS A 25 16.01 -10.33 12.75
C LYS A 25 17.02 -11.44 13.00
N PHE A 26 18.22 -11.07 13.48
CA PHE A 26 19.22 -12.05 13.85
C PHE A 26 18.79 -12.87 15.07
N LYS A 27 18.21 -12.24 16.11
CA LYS A 27 17.62 -12.94 17.26
C LYS A 27 16.50 -13.90 16.83
N LYS A 28 15.60 -13.46 15.94
CA LYS A 28 14.56 -14.33 15.37
C LYS A 28 15.15 -15.52 14.61
N LEU A 29 16.22 -15.32 13.83
CA LEU A 29 16.90 -16.39 13.12
C LEU A 29 17.54 -17.40 14.11
N VAL A 30 18.20 -16.93 15.16
CA VAL A 30 18.77 -17.79 16.21
C VAL A 30 17.67 -18.60 16.90
N LYS A 31 16.57 -17.96 17.31
CA LYS A 31 15.40 -18.63 17.89
C LYS A 31 14.83 -19.69 16.93
N SER A 32 14.64 -19.36 15.67
CA SER A 32 14.14 -20.29 14.64
C SER A 32 15.01 -21.55 14.49
N LEU A 33 16.34 -21.41 14.56
CA LEU A 33 17.25 -22.56 14.52
C LEU A 33 17.18 -23.36 15.81
N LEU A 34 17.12 -22.71 16.97
CA LEU A 34 17.04 -23.38 18.28
C LEU A 34 15.79 -24.26 18.38
N VAL A 35 14.64 -23.79 17.92
CA VAL A 35 13.37 -24.52 18.01
C VAL A 35 13.19 -25.55 16.88
N PHE A 36 13.88 -25.37 15.74
CA PHE A 36 13.76 -26.29 14.60
C PHE A 36 15.12 -26.66 14.00
N PRO A 37 15.97 -27.43 14.71
CA PRO A 37 17.34 -27.80 14.27
C PRO A 37 17.39 -28.51 12.91
N ARG A 38 16.32 -29.25 12.56
CA ARG A 38 16.21 -29.96 11.29
C ARG A 38 16.27 -29.03 10.07
N MET A 39 15.98 -27.74 10.25
CA MET A 39 16.11 -26.73 9.19
C MET A 39 17.52 -26.67 8.60
N LEU A 40 18.55 -26.96 9.40
CA LEU A 40 19.96 -26.98 8.95
C LEU A 40 20.23 -28.07 7.90
N THR A 41 19.55 -29.23 8.03
CA THR A 41 19.65 -30.31 7.06
C THR A 41 18.77 -30.06 5.82
N LEU A 42 17.58 -29.49 6.01
CA LEU A 42 16.65 -29.19 4.93
C LEU A 42 17.13 -28.03 4.05
N ARG A 43 17.90 -27.10 4.61
CA ARG A 43 18.45 -25.95 3.90
C ARG A 43 19.95 -25.81 4.20
N PRO A 44 20.82 -26.63 3.56
CA PRO A 44 22.24 -26.67 3.83
C PRO A 44 22.93 -25.33 3.48
N ILE A 45 24.13 -25.13 4.03
CA ILE A 45 25.01 -24.00 3.69
C ILE A 45 25.73 -24.35 2.38
N VAL A 46 25.76 -23.42 1.42
CA VAL A 46 26.46 -23.60 0.14
C VAL A 46 27.84 -22.97 0.22
N VAL A 47 28.88 -23.72 -0.12
CA VAL A 47 30.28 -23.29 -0.04
C VAL A 47 31.03 -23.52 -1.37
N ASP A 48 32.08 -22.75 -1.57
CA ASP A 48 33.05 -22.96 -2.66
C ASP A 48 34.17 -23.94 -2.28
N GLU A 49 35.16 -24.07 -3.15
CA GLU A 49 36.36 -24.93 -2.94
C GLU A 49 37.23 -24.51 -1.76
N THR A 50 37.14 -23.25 -1.31
CA THR A 50 37.89 -22.72 -0.14
C THR A 50 37.10 -22.80 1.15
N MET A 51 35.89 -23.38 1.13
CA MET A 51 34.91 -23.39 2.23
C MET A 51 34.34 -22.01 2.56
N THR A 52 34.47 -21.05 1.64
CA THR A 52 33.83 -19.74 1.76
C THR A 52 32.34 -19.87 1.44
N VAL A 53 31.48 -19.29 2.30
CA VAL A 53 30.03 -19.43 2.19
C VAL A 53 29.49 -18.56 1.07
N LEU A 54 28.92 -19.18 0.06
CA LEU A 54 28.19 -18.53 -1.03
C LEU A 54 26.70 -18.28 -0.65
N GLY A 55 26.08 -19.24 0.06
CA GLY A 55 24.69 -19.13 0.53
C GLY A 55 24.52 -19.61 1.96
N GLY A 56 23.88 -18.80 2.81
CA GLY A 56 23.65 -19.13 4.22
C GLY A 56 24.61 -18.46 5.22
N ASN A 57 25.24 -17.35 4.88
CA ASN A 57 26.13 -16.58 5.79
C ASN A 57 25.46 -16.28 7.15
N MET A 58 24.19 -15.83 7.14
CA MET A 58 23.48 -15.51 8.37
C MET A 58 23.25 -16.76 9.24
N ARG A 59 23.01 -17.93 8.60
CA ARG A 59 22.91 -19.21 9.32
C ARG A 59 24.25 -19.61 9.94
N LEU A 60 25.36 -19.43 9.24
CA LEU A 60 26.69 -19.67 9.79
C LEU A 60 26.94 -18.77 11.00
N ARG A 61 26.63 -17.48 10.93
CA ARG A 61 26.76 -16.54 12.06
C ARG A 61 25.88 -16.96 13.23
N ALA A 62 24.64 -17.35 12.98
CA ALA A 62 23.72 -17.83 14.02
C ALA A 62 24.24 -19.11 14.70
N LEU A 63 24.77 -20.05 13.92
CA LEU A 63 25.42 -21.28 14.49
C LEU A 63 26.63 -20.94 15.33
N LYS A 64 27.51 -20.04 14.89
CA LYS A 64 28.64 -19.55 15.69
C LYS A 64 28.20 -18.91 17.00
N HIS A 65 27.09 -18.12 16.95
CA HIS A 65 26.48 -17.51 18.13
C HIS A 65 25.94 -18.59 19.12
N ILE A 66 25.23 -19.60 18.60
CA ILE A 66 24.72 -20.72 19.43
C ILE A 66 25.84 -21.50 20.13
N VAL A 67 27.02 -21.64 19.51
CA VAL A 67 28.17 -22.30 20.13
C VAL A 67 28.57 -21.61 21.46
N THR A 68 28.50 -20.28 21.50
CA THR A 68 28.93 -19.46 22.65
C THR A 68 27.79 -19.02 23.56
N MET A 69 26.55 -19.33 23.20
CA MET A 69 25.36 -18.91 23.95
C MET A 69 25.30 -19.57 25.32
N ASP A 70 24.91 -18.83 26.34
CA ASP A 70 24.68 -19.37 27.68
C ASP A 70 23.46 -20.34 27.68
N GLU A 71 23.49 -21.39 28.50
CA GLU A 71 22.44 -22.40 28.57
C GLU A 71 21.11 -21.83 29.05
N ASP A 72 21.14 -20.93 30.05
CA ASP A 72 19.94 -20.32 30.60
C ASP A 72 19.31 -19.39 29.55
N ILE A 73 20.13 -18.67 28.76
CA ILE A 73 19.68 -17.86 27.64
C ILE A 73 19.10 -18.73 26.54
N MET A 74 19.71 -19.85 26.19
CA MET A 74 19.21 -20.80 25.22
C MET A 74 17.86 -21.35 25.64
N ARG A 75 17.73 -21.79 26.90
CA ARG A 75 16.50 -22.30 27.48
C ARG A 75 15.38 -21.25 27.46
N SER A 76 15.65 -20.04 27.91
CA SER A 76 14.66 -18.96 27.91
C SER A 76 14.22 -18.61 26.50
N THR A 77 15.14 -18.56 25.54
CA THR A 77 14.82 -18.28 24.13
C THR A 77 13.91 -19.37 23.52
N ILE A 78 14.12 -20.65 23.86
CA ILE A 78 13.24 -21.74 23.40
C ILE A 78 11.87 -21.65 24.10
N GLN A 79 11.85 -21.31 25.40
CA GLN A 79 10.62 -21.17 26.20
C GLN A 79 9.73 -19.98 25.80
N GLU A 80 10.29 -18.96 25.13
CA GLU A 80 9.48 -17.87 24.55
C GLU A 80 8.45 -18.37 23.52
N ASN A 81 8.53 -19.61 23.11
CA ASN A 81 7.51 -20.28 22.30
C ASN A 81 6.55 -21.05 23.20
N ASP A 82 5.36 -20.50 23.46
CA ASP A 82 4.33 -21.05 24.34
C ASP A 82 3.80 -22.44 23.93
N GLN A 83 4.18 -22.91 22.74
CA GLN A 83 3.73 -24.20 22.21
C GLN A 83 4.54 -25.39 22.70
N PHE A 84 5.73 -25.18 23.28
CA PHE A 84 6.55 -26.26 23.76
C PHE A 84 6.25 -26.62 25.22
N THR A 85 6.04 -27.88 25.46
CA THR A 85 6.04 -28.43 26.83
C THR A 85 7.45 -28.37 27.44
N SER A 86 7.55 -28.34 28.77
CA SER A 86 8.84 -28.37 29.47
C SER A 86 9.74 -29.53 29.00
N GLY A 87 9.16 -30.69 28.70
CA GLY A 87 9.94 -31.86 28.23
C GLY A 87 10.50 -31.65 26.81
N GLU A 88 9.81 -30.96 25.94
CA GLU A 88 10.30 -30.62 24.59
C GLU A 88 11.39 -29.58 24.64
N VAL A 89 11.26 -28.58 25.53
CA VAL A 89 12.35 -27.61 25.83
C VAL A 89 13.61 -28.31 26.29
N ASP A 90 13.49 -29.22 27.26
CA ASP A 90 14.64 -30.00 27.77
C ASP A 90 15.28 -30.86 26.67
N ALA A 91 14.47 -31.43 25.77
CA ALA A 91 14.99 -32.21 24.66
C ALA A 91 15.78 -31.35 23.65
N LEU A 92 15.28 -30.15 23.35
CA LEU A 92 15.98 -29.20 22.46
C LEU A 92 17.28 -28.66 23.09
N VAL A 93 17.26 -28.27 24.36
CA VAL A 93 18.44 -27.83 25.07
C VAL A 93 19.49 -28.94 25.05
N LYS A 94 19.12 -30.17 25.41
CA LYS A 94 20.03 -31.35 25.41
C LYS A 94 20.58 -31.63 24.00
N TYR A 95 19.78 -31.47 22.96
CA TYR A 95 20.24 -31.58 21.57
C TYR A 95 21.36 -30.58 21.28
N TRP A 96 21.16 -29.32 21.60
CA TRP A 96 22.13 -28.27 21.32
C TRP A 96 23.36 -28.36 22.17
N GLU A 97 23.27 -28.80 23.44
CA GLU A 97 24.41 -29.10 24.28
C GLU A 97 25.27 -30.26 23.71
N GLY A 98 24.60 -31.28 23.18
CA GLY A 98 25.27 -32.37 22.47
C GLY A 98 25.99 -31.89 21.21
N TRP A 99 25.30 -31.08 20.40
CA TRP A 99 25.84 -30.49 19.17
C TRP A 99 27.04 -29.57 19.44
N ARG A 100 27.00 -28.77 20.51
CA ARG A 100 28.11 -27.84 20.90
C ARG A 100 29.42 -28.55 21.23
N LYS A 101 29.39 -29.82 21.64
CA LYS A 101 30.60 -30.61 21.89
C LYS A 101 31.41 -30.90 20.63
N LYS A 102 30.71 -30.98 19.48
CA LYS A 102 31.32 -31.17 18.16
C LYS A 102 30.46 -30.41 17.11
N PRO A 103 30.60 -29.07 17.06
CA PRO A 103 29.75 -28.27 16.17
C PRO A 103 30.01 -28.61 14.72
N THR A 104 28.94 -28.97 14.02
CA THR A 104 28.96 -29.29 12.57
C THR A 104 27.86 -28.53 11.83
N ALA A 105 28.01 -28.40 10.52
CA ALA A 105 26.97 -27.91 9.65
C ALA A 105 26.84 -28.78 8.41
N THR A 106 25.63 -28.96 7.93
CA THR A 106 25.38 -29.60 6.64
C THR A 106 25.66 -28.60 5.51
N ILE A 107 26.51 -29.01 4.58
CA ILE A 107 26.92 -28.20 3.45
C ILE A 107 26.58 -28.84 2.11
N VAL A 108 26.53 -28.00 1.06
CA VAL A 108 26.62 -28.37 -0.34
C VAL A 108 27.85 -27.70 -0.91
N ASN A 109 28.73 -28.48 -1.51
CA ASN A 109 29.92 -27.96 -2.17
C ASN A 109 29.56 -27.56 -3.60
N ALA A 110 29.87 -26.33 -3.97
CA ALA A 110 29.64 -25.72 -5.29
C ALA A 110 30.97 -25.31 -5.95
N SER A 111 32.02 -26.09 -5.74
CA SER A 111 33.36 -25.87 -6.32
C SER A 111 33.43 -25.97 -7.85
N ASP A 112 32.39 -26.49 -8.48
CA ASP A 112 32.23 -26.56 -9.91
C ASP A 112 31.75 -25.24 -10.57
N LEU A 113 31.39 -24.24 -9.77
CA LEU A 113 30.93 -22.93 -10.25
C LEU A 113 32.12 -22.04 -10.66
N THR A 114 32.00 -21.37 -11.79
CA THR A 114 32.91 -20.28 -12.17
C THR A 114 32.71 -19.05 -11.26
N GLU A 115 33.70 -18.16 -11.17
CA GLU A 115 33.61 -16.92 -10.38
C GLU A 115 32.37 -16.05 -10.74
N ALA A 116 32.02 -15.99 -12.01
CA ALA A 116 30.80 -15.30 -12.45
C ALA A 116 29.54 -15.97 -11.91
N GLN A 117 29.49 -17.30 -11.92
CA GLN A 117 28.34 -18.08 -11.40
C GLN A 117 28.25 -18.00 -9.87
N LYS A 118 29.39 -17.96 -9.15
CA LYS A 118 29.41 -17.75 -7.70
C LYS A 118 28.79 -16.39 -7.33
N LYS A 119 29.17 -15.31 -8.01
CA LYS A 119 28.57 -13.97 -7.83
C LYS A 119 27.09 -13.96 -8.18
N GLU A 120 26.71 -14.58 -9.29
CA GLU A 120 25.30 -14.73 -9.69
C GLU A 120 24.49 -15.50 -8.63
N PHE A 121 25.05 -16.59 -8.08
CA PHE A 121 24.42 -17.39 -7.04
C PHE A 121 24.17 -16.57 -5.76
N ILE A 122 25.17 -15.83 -5.28
CA ILE A 122 25.06 -14.98 -4.09
C ILE A 122 23.87 -14.01 -4.21
N ILE A 123 23.69 -13.41 -5.37
CA ILE A 123 22.56 -12.49 -5.60
C ILE A 123 21.24 -13.27 -5.69
N LYS A 124 21.17 -14.34 -6.49
CA LYS A 124 19.94 -15.13 -6.70
C LYS A 124 19.44 -15.83 -5.43
N ASP A 125 20.33 -16.30 -4.55
CA ASP A 125 19.95 -16.90 -3.25
C ASP A 125 19.32 -15.86 -2.28
N ASN A 126 19.58 -14.58 -2.53
CA ASN A 126 19.10 -13.49 -1.68
C ASN A 126 17.94 -12.69 -2.30
N VAL A 127 17.61 -12.89 -3.58
CA VAL A 127 16.46 -12.24 -4.24
C VAL A 127 15.20 -13.05 -4.01
N GLY A 128 14.21 -12.45 -3.36
CA GLY A 128 12.86 -13.03 -3.25
C GLY A 128 12.14 -12.90 -4.59
N PHE A 129 11.98 -14.02 -5.31
CA PHE A 129 11.26 -14.05 -6.59
C PHE A 129 9.73 -14.20 -6.43
N GLY A 130 9.22 -14.36 -5.22
CA GLY A 130 7.80 -14.52 -4.94
C GLY A 130 7.33 -13.54 -3.89
N ASP A 131 6.09 -13.12 -4.03
CA ASP A 131 5.36 -12.38 -3.00
C ASP A 131 4.48 -13.37 -2.21
N TRP A 132 4.28 -13.09 -0.93
CA TRP A 132 3.36 -13.85 -0.10
C TRP A 132 1.92 -13.47 -0.43
N ASP A 133 1.05 -14.47 -0.66
CA ASP A 133 -0.39 -14.23 -0.67
C ASP A 133 -0.86 -14.06 0.77
N THR A 134 -1.01 -12.81 1.17
CA THR A 134 -1.40 -12.45 2.55
C THR A 134 -2.78 -12.96 2.93
N ASN A 135 -3.69 -13.14 1.97
CA ASN A 135 -5.03 -13.70 2.22
C ASN A 135 -4.94 -15.19 2.53
N VAL A 136 -4.11 -15.93 1.79
CA VAL A 136 -3.88 -17.36 2.05
C VAL A 136 -3.22 -17.53 3.42
N LEU A 137 -2.21 -16.72 3.73
CA LEU A 137 -1.54 -16.75 5.04
C LEU A 137 -2.51 -16.42 6.18
N ALA A 138 -3.30 -15.36 6.07
CA ALA A 138 -4.24 -14.95 7.11
C ALA A 138 -5.40 -15.94 7.33
N ASN A 139 -5.83 -16.68 6.29
CA ASN A 139 -6.97 -17.58 6.37
C ASN A 139 -6.61 -19.06 6.61
N GLN A 140 -5.39 -19.48 6.32
CA GLN A 140 -4.98 -20.89 6.37
C GLN A 140 -3.82 -21.17 7.33
N TRP A 141 -3.18 -20.12 7.86
CA TRP A 141 -2.01 -20.23 8.74
C TRP A 141 -2.26 -19.44 10.01
N ASP A 142 -1.74 -19.96 11.11
CA ASP A 142 -1.76 -19.26 12.40
C ASP A 142 -0.76 -18.09 12.36
N THR A 143 -1.28 -16.88 12.54
CA THR A 143 -0.49 -15.64 12.42
C THR A 143 0.57 -15.52 13.52
N ASP A 144 0.31 -16.04 14.73
CA ASP A 144 1.27 -16.00 15.83
C ASP A 144 2.43 -16.96 15.55
N LEU A 145 2.13 -18.14 14.96
CA LEU A 145 3.15 -19.07 14.48
C LEU A 145 4.02 -18.49 13.39
N LEU A 146 3.39 -17.80 12.43
CA LEU A 146 4.13 -17.19 11.32
C LEU A 146 5.10 -16.12 11.82
N LYS A 147 4.71 -15.34 12.85
CA LYS A 147 5.59 -14.37 13.52
C LYS A 147 6.75 -15.06 14.23
N ASP A 148 6.47 -16.12 14.96
CA ASP A 148 7.49 -16.93 15.65
C ASP A 148 8.47 -17.58 14.66
N TRP A 149 8.01 -17.90 13.46
CA TRP A 149 8.85 -18.44 12.39
C TRP A 149 9.67 -17.39 11.65
N GLY A 150 9.54 -16.11 12.05
CA GLY A 150 10.37 -15.01 11.57
C GLY A 150 9.75 -14.17 10.48
N MET A 151 8.47 -14.34 10.17
CA MET A 151 7.74 -13.39 9.36
C MET A 151 7.48 -12.13 10.19
N ASP A 152 7.76 -10.97 9.63
CA ASP A 152 7.47 -9.71 10.29
C ASP A 152 5.98 -9.36 10.13
N ASP A 153 5.43 -8.55 11.04
CA ASP A 153 4.04 -8.01 10.93
C ASP A 153 3.79 -7.33 9.59
N TRP A 154 4.84 -6.85 8.94
CA TRP A 154 4.86 -6.24 7.61
C TRP A 154 4.57 -7.23 6.47
N ASP A 155 4.91 -8.50 6.65
CA ASP A 155 4.68 -9.55 5.64
C ASP A 155 3.20 -9.96 5.57
N PHE A 156 2.41 -9.68 6.65
CA PHE A 156 0.98 -10.01 6.73
C PHE A 156 0.05 -8.85 6.36
N GLY A 157 0.56 -7.62 6.22
CA GLY A 157 -0.29 -6.44 6.10
C GLY A 157 -1.17 -6.18 7.34
N MET A 158 -0.87 -6.85 8.46
CA MET A 158 -1.59 -6.74 9.72
C MET A 158 -0.69 -6.11 10.77
N SER A 159 -1.07 -4.97 11.32
CA SER A 159 -0.52 -4.47 12.55
C SER A 159 -1.09 -5.29 13.72
N GLY A 160 -0.24 -5.66 14.68
CA GLY A 160 -0.49 -6.64 15.75
C GLY A 160 -1.64 -6.41 16.72
N ASP A 161 -2.51 -5.41 16.52
CA ASP A 161 -3.63 -5.10 17.40
C ASP A 161 -4.98 -5.70 16.98
N MET A 162 -5.11 -6.33 15.80
CA MET A 162 -6.36 -6.98 15.39
C MET A 162 -6.61 -8.34 16.04
N LEU A 163 -5.65 -8.93 16.74
CA LEU A 163 -5.77 -10.27 17.33
C LEU A 163 -6.13 -10.30 18.83
N LYS A 164 -6.35 -9.16 19.50
CA LYS A 164 -6.63 -9.11 20.95
C LYS A 164 -8.09 -8.84 21.34
N ASN A 165 -9.06 -8.98 20.47
CA ASN A 165 -10.48 -8.88 20.82
C ASN A 165 -11.15 -10.22 21.07
N GLY A 166 -10.59 -11.00 21.97
CA GLY A 166 -11.21 -12.20 22.49
C GLY A 166 -10.62 -12.60 23.82
N GLU A 167 -10.85 -11.81 24.86
CA GLU A 167 -11.12 -12.28 26.21
C GLU A 167 -11.13 -11.13 27.21
N LYS A 168 -12.20 -11.06 28.02
CA LYS A 168 -12.35 -10.14 29.14
C LYS A 168 -11.52 -10.61 30.33
N GLY A 169 -10.76 -9.71 30.93
CA GLY A 169 -10.12 -9.93 32.21
C GLY A 169 -9.58 -8.63 32.80
N ASP A 170 -10.26 -8.11 33.80
CA ASP A 170 -9.90 -6.91 34.59
C ASP A 170 -8.51 -7.01 35.21
N SER A 171 -7.71 -5.95 35.14
CA SER A 171 -7.07 -5.37 36.33
C SER A 171 -6.32 -4.07 36.02
N PHE A 172 -6.53 -3.12 36.93
CA PHE A 172 -6.02 -1.74 36.97
C PHE A 172 -4.49 -1.64 37.00
N ALA A 173 -3.92 -0.81 36.14
CA ALA A 173 -2.80 0.07 36.43
C ALA A 173 -2.80 1.20 35.40
N GLU A 174 -2.81 2.44 35.86
CA GLU A 174 -2.60 3.63 35.02
C GLU A 174 -1.24 3.49 34.30
N LYS A 175 -1.27 3.15 33.01
CA LYS A 175 -0.15 3.34 32.09
C LYS A 175 -0.54 4.47 31.16
N GLU A 176 0.41 5.39 30.95
CA GLU A 176 0.34 6.42 29.90
C GLU A 176 -0.41 5.88 28.68
N LYS A 177 -1.41 6.62 28.19
CA LYS A 177 -2.16 6.28 26.99
C LYS A 177 -1.17 6.08 25.85
N VAL A 178 -0.84 4.83 25.59
CA VAL A 178 -0.11 4.48 24.38
C VAL A 178 -1.03 4.83 23.21
N LYS A 179 -0.63 5.83 22.43
CA LYS A 179 -1.34 6.21 21.21
C LYS A 179 -1.56 4.96 20.37
N THR A 180 -2.77 4.77 19.85
CA THR A 180 -3.09 3.66 18.96
C THR A 180 -2.23 3.73 17.70
N ILE A 181 -2.04 2.60 17.00
CA ILE A 181 -1.30 2.58 15.72
C ILE A 181 -1.93 3.55 14.71
N GLU A 182 -3.25 3.77 14.79
CA GLU A 182 -3.99 4.76 14.01
C GLU A 182 -3.51 6.20 14.28
N GLU A 183 -3.14 6.51 15.52
CA GLU A 183 -2.61 7.81 15.93
C GLU A 183 -1.11 7.99 15.59
N ARG A 184 -0.38 6.88 15.36
CA ARG A 184 1.05 6.88 15.05
C ARG A 184 1.37 6.84 13.55
N PHE A 185 0.40 6.53 12.69
CA PHE A 185 0.65 6.47 11.26
C PHE A 185 0.69 7.88 10.67
N LEU A 186 1.86 8.30 10.25
CA LEU A 186 2.09 9.55 9.54
C LEU A 186 2.92 9.30 8.28
N ILE A 187 2.35 9.69 7.12
CA ILE A 187 3.14 9.89 5.91
C ILE A 187 3.75 11.29 6.02
N PRO A 188 5.07 11.44 5.92
CA PRO A 188 5.68 12.77 5.97
C PRO A 188 5.24 13.64 4.79
N PRO A 189 5.00 14.95 4.99
CA PRO A 189 4.48 15.85 3.97
C PRO A 189 5.55 16.26 2.95
N PHE A 190 6.05 15.30 2.19
CA PHE A 190 6.97 15.54 1.08
C PHE A 190 6.21 15.78 -0.23
N SER A 191 6.83 16.51 -1.15
CA SER A 191 6.27 16.79 -2.49
C SER A 191 6.14 15.55 -3.38
N ILE A 192 6.75 14.42 -3.00
CA ILE A 192 6.61 13.14 -3.69
C ILE A 192 6.06 12.12 -2.70
N LEU A 193 4.86 11.61 -2.99
CA LEU A 193 4.22 10.53 -2.28
C LEU A 193 4.33 9.25 -3.13
N ASP A 194 4.95 8.22 -2.59
CA ASP A 194 5.19 6.97 -3.33
C ASP A 194 4.31 5.83 -2.79
N THR A 195 3.23 5.52 -3.53
CA THR A 195 2.28 4.45 -3.17
C THR A 195 2.89 3.04 -3.22
N ARG A 196 4.12 2.90 -3.69
CA ARG A 196 4.83 1.62 -3.80
C ARG A 196 5.58 1.26 -2.51
N ARG A 197 5.81 2.23 -1.62
CA ARG A 197 6.49 2.03 -0.33
C ARG A 197 5.67 1.14 0.60
N ALA A 198 6.34 0.39 1.45
CA ALA A 198 5.72 -0.55 2.37
C ALA A 198 4.71 0.13 3.31
N ASN A 199 5.09 1.23 3.96
CA ASN A 199 4.22 1.99 4.86
C ASN A 199 2.90 2.43 4.17
N TRP A 200 2.97 2.91 2.91
CA TRP A 200 1.77 3.25 2.15
C TRP A 200 0.89 2.03 1.87
N LYS A 201 1.50 0.93 1.40
CA LYS A 201 0.78 -0.32 1.10
C LYS A 201 0.08 -0.87 2.35
N ASN A 202 0.76 -0.88 3.49
CA ASN A 202 0.20 -1.36 4.74
C ASN A 202 -1.00 -0.52 5.18
N ARG A 203 -0.88 0.81 5.14
CA ARG A 203 -2.00 1.67 5.47
C ARG A 203 -3.18 1.53 4.50
N ARG A 204 -2.89 1.33 3.21
CA ARG A 204 -3.93 1.02 2.22
C ARG A 204 -4.63 -0.30 2.51
N ASN A 205 -3.88 -1.35 2.87
CA ASN A 205 -4.45 -2.64 3.25
C ASN A 205 -5.33 -2.53 4.50
N TYR A 206 -4.91 -1.76 5.50
CA TYR A 206 -5.75 -1.43 6.65
C TYR A 206 -7.11 -0.84 6.20
N TRP A 207 -7.11 0.16 5.35
CA TRP A 207 -8.35 0.75 4.85
C TRP A 207 -9.21 -0.24 4.05
N ILE A 208 -8.60 -1.10 3.23
CA ILE A 208 -9.30 -2.15 2.49
C ILE A 208 -9.91 -3.18 3.45
N SER A 209 -9.21 -3.55 4.53
CA SER A 209 -9.72 -4.49 5.53
C SER A 209 -10.95 -3.97 6.30
N GLN A 210 -11.18 -2.64 6.33
CA GLN A 210 -12.42 -2.06 6.84
C GLN A 210 -13.65 -2.32 5.94
N GLY A 211 -13.48 -3.01 4.82
CA GLY A 211 -14.58 -3.38 3.91
C GLY A 211 -14.80 -2.43 2.75
N ILE A 212 -13.93 -1.44 2.53
CA ILE A 212 -14.05 -0.49 1.42
C ILE A 212 -14.01 -1.23 0.08
N LYS A 213 -15.10 -1.14 -0.69
CA LYS A 213 -15.27 -1.74 -2.02
C LYS A 213 -15.65 -0.66 -3.02
N SER A 214 -14.67 0.00 -3.59
CA SER A 214 -14.93 1.13 -4.51
C SER A 214 -15.37 0.71 -5.91
N GLU A 215 -15.44 -0.58 -6.19
CA GLU A 215 -15.83 -1.14 -7.50
C GLU A 215 -17.34 -1.13 -7.71
N LYS A 216 -18.12 -1.02 -6.62
CA LYS A 216 -19.57 -0.99 -6.66
C LYS A 216 -20.09 0.35 -7.19
N GLY A 217 -21.19 0.30 -7.93
CA GLY A 217 -21.85 1.48 -8.52
C GLY A 217 -21.28 1.93 -9.85
N ARG A 218 -20.23 1.29 -10.36
CA ARG A 218 -19.69 1.52 -11.70
C ARG A 218 -20.05 0.33 -12.58
N GLY A 219 -21.00 0.53 -13.52
CA GLY A 219 -21.38 -0.53 -14.46
C GLY A 219 -20.21 -0.98 -15.34
N THR A 220 -20.17 -2.26 -15.68
CA THR A 220 -19.15 -2.89 -16.54
C THR A 220 -19.03 -2.26 -17.94
N GLU A 221 -20.01 -1.49 -18.36
CA GLU A 221 -20.05 -0.82 -19.66
C GLU A 221 -19.22 0.47 -19.72
N LEU A 222 -18.89 1.08 -18.58
CA LEU A 222 -18.36 2.44 -18.50
C LEU A 222 -16.85 2.52 -18.38
N THR A 223 -16.19 1.45 -17.94
CA THR A 223 -14.74 1.46 -17.72
C THR A 223 -14.03 0.52 -18.68
N TYR A 224 -13.64 1.05 -19.80
CA TYR A 224 -12.92 0.30 -20.80
C TYR A 224 -11.40 0.45 -20.62
N SER A 225 -10.80 -0.43 -19.84
CA SER A 225 -9.41 -0.77 -20.05
C SER A 225 -9.24 -2.28 -20.20
N LYS A 226 -9.59 -2.79 -21.39
CA LYS A 226 -9.35 -4.17 -21.84
C LYS A 226 -7.92 -4.66 -21.61
N SER A 227 -7.00 -3.76 -21.25
CA SER A 227 -5.57 -3.98 -21.13
C SER A 227 -5.07 -4.12 -19.69
N LEU A 228 -5.95 -4.17 -18.69
CA LEU A 228 -5.59 -4.20 -17.27
C LEU A 228 -5.77 -5.57 -16.60
N GLN A 229 -6.11 -6.60 -17.36
CA GLN A 229 -6.27 -7.94 -16.80
C GLN A 229 -4.93 -8.55 -16.40
N SER A 230 -4.97 -9.42 -15.38
CA SER A 230 -3.79 -10.19 -14.98
C SER A 230 -3.33 -11.12 -16.12
N PRO A 231 -2.05 -11.49 -16.20
CA PRO A 231 -1.57 -12.50 -17.16
C PRO A 231 -2.36 -13.81 -17.09
N TYR A 232 -2.86 -14.16 -15.91
CA TYR A 232 -3.67 -15.36 -15.70
C TYR A 232 -5.00 -15.30 -16.45
N VAL A 233 -5.71 -14.17 -16.43
CA VAL A 233 -6.97 -13.97 -17.18
C VAL A 233 -6.71 -13.97 -18.68
N TYR A 234 -5.59 -13.41 -19.15
CA TYR A 234 -5.19 -13.54 -20.57
C TYR A 234 -4.92 -14.97 -20.98
N ASN A 235 -4.27 -15.77 -20.12
CA ASN A 235 -4.05 -17.20 -20.38
C ASN A 235 -5.38 -17.97 -20.47
N ILE A 236 -6.36 -17.66 -19.63
CA ILE A 236 -7.71 -18.24 -19.73
C ILE A 236 -8.35 -17.87 -21.07
N ARG A 237 -8.30 -16.58 -21.43
CA ARG A 237 -8.82 -16.11 -22.71
C ARG A 237 -8.19 -16.85 -23.89
N ASN A 238 -6.88 -17.04 -23.89
CA ASN A 238 -6.15 -17.76 -24.92
C ASN A 238 -6.56 -19.25 -24.98
N LYS A 239 -6.71 -19.91 -23.83
CA LYS A 239 -7.23 -21.29 -23.75
C LYS A 239 -8.64 -21.41 -24.34
N ILE A 240 -9.53 -20.46 -24.07
CA ILE A 240 -10.87 -20.44 -24.66
C ILE A 240 -10.78 -20.27 -26.20
N ILE A 241 -9.89 -19.43 -26.69
CA ILE A 241 -9.66 -19.25 -28.13
C ILE A 241 -9.14 -20.55 -28.76
N GLU A 242 -8.20 -21.24 -28.14
CA GLU A 242 -7.65 -22.51 -28.60
C GLU A 242 -8.74 -23.61 -28.65
N GLN A 243 -9.64 -23.63 -27.69
CA GLN A 243 -10.70 -24.64 -27.60
C GLN A 243 -11.88 -24.37 -28.52
N THR A 244 -12.24 -23.10 -28.69
CA THR A 244 -13.49 -22.70 -29.40
C THR A 244 -13.25 -22.08 -30.76
N GLY A 245 -12.00 -21.75 -31.09
CA GLY A 245 -11.63 -20.99 -32.30
C GLY A 245 -12.09 -19.52 -32.29
N LYS A 246 -12.77 -19.06 -31.22
CA LYS A 246 -13.35 -17.70 -31.14
C LYS A 246 -12.90 -17.01 -29.84
N ALA A 247 -12.53 -15.75 -29.97
CA ALA A 247 -12.20 -14.93 -28.80
C ALA A 247 -13.49 -14.60 -28.03
N PRO A 248 -13.57 -14.93 -26.73
CA PRO A 248 -14.70 -14.51 -25.92
C PRO A 248 -14.73 -12.99 -25.79
N SER A 249 -15.94 -12.42 -25.71
CA SER A 249 -16.10 -11.03 -25.30
C SER A 249 -15.60 -10.83 -23.86
N TRP A 250 -15.30 -9.61 -23.47
CA TRP A 250 -14.85 -9.34 -22.11
C TRP A 250 -15.94 -9.62 -21.07
N GLN A 251 -17.21 -9.45 -21.41
CA GLN A 251 -18.34 -9.79 -20.55
C GLN A 251 -18.47 -11.31 -20.34
N GLU A 252 -18.30 -12.11 -21.41
CA GLU A 252 -18.27 -13.58 -21.28
C GLU A 252 -17.08 -14.04 -20.43
N LEU A 253 -15.93 -13.40 -20.59
CA LEU A 253 -14.73 -13.71 -19.81
C LEU A 253 -14.86 -13.31 -18.35
N GLU A 254 -15.47 -12.16 -18.07
CA GLU A 254 -15.79 -11.69 -16.72
C GLU A 254 -16.71 -12.69 -16.02
N LYS A 255 -17.82 -13.06 -16.69
CA LYS A 255 -18.75 -14.04 -16.16
C LYS A 255 -18.06 -15.38 -15.87
N TYR A 256 -17.24 -15.87 -16.80
CA TYR A 256 -16.44 -17.08 -16.59
C TYR A 256 -15.54 -16.97 -15.36
N CYS A 257 -14.85 -15.84 -15.20
CA CYS A 257 -13.99 -15.60 -14.05
C CYS A 257 -14.77 -15.56 -12.74
N MET A 258 -15.93 -14.88 -12.72
CA MET A 258 -16.83 -14.84 -11.56
C MET A 258 -17.34 -16.23 -11.18
N ASP A 259 -17.81 -17.01 -12.15
CA ASP A 259 -18.35 -18.36 -11.94
C ASP A 259 -17.27 -19.33 -11.41
N ASN A 260 -15.99 -19.03 -11.60
CA ASN A 260 -14.84 -19.83 -11.16
C ASN A 260 -14.05 -19.21 -10.00
N ASN A 261 -14.56 -18.17 -9.32
CA ASN A 261 -13.90 -17.43 -8.25
C ASN A 261 -12.51 -16.87 -8.65
N ILE A 262 -12.37 -16.45 -9.90
CA ILE A 262 -11.14 -15.84 -10.43
C ILE A 262 -11.31 -14.34 -10.39
N TYR A 263 -10.35 -13.65 -9.81
CA TYR A 263 -10.34 -12.18 -9.79
C TYR A 263 -10.27 -11.63 -11.22
N PHE A 264 -11.29 -10.88 -11.60
CA PHE A 264 -11.36 -10.15 -12.85
C PHE A 264 -11.28 -8.66 -12.56
N ASN A 265 -10.31 -7.97 -13.17
CA ASN A 265 -10.14 -6.54 -12.95
C ASN A 265 -11.12 -5.75 -13.83
N ASN A 266 -12.13 -5.15 -13.23
CA ASN A 266 -13.15 -4.37 -13.91
C ASN A 266 -12.64 -2.99 -14.38
N GLY A 267 -11.34 -2.73 -14.25
CA GLY A 267 -10.71 -1.52 -14.76
C GLY A 267 -11.00 -0.26 -13.95
N THR A 268 -11.74 -0.37 -12.84
CA THR A 268 -12.01 0.75 -11.96
C THR A 268 -10.85 1.00 -11.02
N SER A 269 -10.27 2.18 -11.11
CA SER A 269 -9.29 2.65 -10.14
C SER A 269 -9.99 2.97 -8.82
N ILE A 270 -9.65 2.24 -7.75
CA ILE A 270 -10.02 2.62 -6.38
C ILE A 270 -9.29 3.92 -6.05
N PHE A 271 -10.04 4.95 -5.64
CA PHE A 271 -9.39 6.15 -5.10
C PHE A 271 -8.57 5.75 -3.86
N ASP A 272 -7.35 6.25 -3.75
CA ASP A 272 -6.44 5.79 -2.70
C ASP A 272 -6.89 6.34 -1.32
N PRO A 273 -7.29 5.48 -0.38
CA PRO A 273 -7.76 5.91 0.94
C PRO A 273 -6.65 6.55 1.79
N VAL A 274 -5.39 6.19 1.57
CA VAL A 274 -4.25 6.78 2.29
C VAL A 274 -4.05 8.23 1.85
N LEU A 275 -4.25 8.53 0.56
CA LEU A 275 -4.24 9.92 0.08
C LEU A 275 -5.36 10.74 0.72
N CYS A 276 -6.58 10.16 0.88
CA CYS A 276 -7.66 10.83 1.60
C CYS A 276 -7.24 11.20 3.01
N GLU A 277 -6.73 10.22 3.75
CA GLU A 277 -6.29 10.41 5.13
C GLU A 277 -5.19 11.47 5.24
N CYS A 278 -4.16 11.41 4.37
CA CYS A 278 -3.11 12.43 4.32
C CYS A 278 -3.70 13.82 4.05
N ALA A 279 -4.57 13.95 3.04
CA ALA A 279 -5.17 15.24 2.70
C ALA A 279 -5.99 15.82 3.87
N TYR A 280 -6.76 14.97 4.56
CA TYR A 280 -7.57 15.39 5.70
C TYR A 280 -6.69 15.80 6.89
N ARG A 281 -5.69 15.00 7.25
CA ARG A 281 -4.80 15.30 8.37
C ARG A 281 -3.90 16.51 8.14
N TRP A 282 -3.48 16.77 6.89
CA TRP A 282 -2.56 17.88 6.60
C TRP A 282 -3.24 19.22 6.35
N PHE A 283 -4.47 19.18 5.83
CA PHE A 283 -5.13 20.39 5.30
C PHE A 283 -6.45 20.73 5.96
N MET A 284 -6.95 19.90 6.88
CA MET A 284 -8.07 20.27 7.73
C MET A 284 -7.58 21.20 8.85
N PRO A 285 -8.20 22.38 9.03
CA PRO A 285 -7.82 23.29 10.13
C PRO A 285 -8.21 22.75 11.48
N ASP A 286 -7.61 23.26 12.55
CA ASP A 286 -8.00 22.94 13.91
C ASP A 286 -9.47 23.29 14.15
N GLY A 287 -10.22 22.33 14.71
CA GLY A 287 -11.66 22.45 14.90
C GLY A 287 -12.50 22.42 13.62
N GLY A 288 -11.88 22.22 12.44
CA GLY A 288 -12.57 22.02 11.18
C GLY A 288 -13.36 20.72 11.15
N LYS A 289 -14.50 20.73 10.44
CA LYS A 289 -15.43 19.59 10.40
C LYS A 289 -15.91 19.23 9.01
N TYR A 290 -16.04 20.19 8.11
CA TYR A 290 -16.83 20.07 6.90
C TYR A 290 -15.94 19.89 5.66
N ILE A 291 -16.07 18.74 5.00
CA ILE A 291 -15.39 18.43 3.71
C ILE A 291 -16.43 18.48 2.59
N LEU A 292 -16.12 19.21 1.52
CA LEU A 292 -16.92 19.28 0.31
C LEU A 292 -16.20 18.59 -0.85
N ASP A 293 -16.94 17.74 -1.59
CA ASP A 293 -16.46 17.03 -2.77
C ASP A 293 -17.46 17.14 -3.93
N PRO A 294 -17.21 18.02 -4.91
CA PRO A 294 -18.11 18.19 -6.06
C PRO A 294 -18.06 17.08 -7.11
N PHE A 295 -17.12 16.13 -7.01
CA PHE A 295 -16.98 14.99 -7.89
C PHE A 295 -16.75 13.72 -7.07
N CYS A 296 -17.71 13.39 -6.21
CA CYS A 296 -17.47 12.40 -5.16
C CYS A 296 -17.22 10.98 -5.68
N GLY A 297 -17.75 10.62 -6.86
CA GLY A 297 -17.57 9.25 -7.37
C GLY A 297 -17.88 8.19 -6.31
N GLY A 298 -16.95 7.25 -6.08
CA GLY A 298 -17.12 6.17 -5.09
C GLY A 298 -17.01 6.63 -3.62
N SER A 299 -17.43 5.75 -2.71
CA SER A 299 -17.59 5.99 -1.27
C SER A 299 -16.30 6.25 -0.48
N VAL A 300 -15.13 5.92 -1.03
CA VAL A 300 -13.86 5.92 -0.29
C VAL A 300 -13.59 7.22 0.47
N ARG A 301 -13.73 8.37 -0.22
CA ARG A 301 -13.44 9.68 0.38
C ARG A 301 -14.37 9.99 1.54
N GLY A 302 -15.66 9.64 1.41
CA GLY A 302 -16.65 9.80 2.47
C GLY A 302 -16.41 8.88 3.66
N ILE A 303 -16.10 7.60 3.43
CA ILE A 303 -15.83 6.63 4.49
C ILE A 303 -14.57 7.02 5.29
N VAL A 304 -13.48 7.39 4.59
CA VAL A 304 -12.26 7.85 5.27
C VAL A 304 -12.51 9.14 6.05
N ALA A 305 -13.27 10.09 5.50
CA ALA A 305 -13.65 11.32 6.21
C ALA A 305 -14.41 11.01 7.50
N SER A 306 -15.42 10.13 7.42
CA SER A 306 -16.22 9.67 8.56
C SER A 306 -15.33 9.05 9.66
N LYS A 307 -14.48 8.10 9.30
CA LYS A 307 -13.56 7.45 10.24
C LYS A 307 -12.50 8.41 10.83
N CYS A 308 -12.18 9.49 10.14
CA CYS A 308 -11.36 10.58 10.67
C CYS A 308 -12.15 11.60 11.50
N GLY A 309 -13.47 11.41 11.71
CA GLY A 309 -14.31 12.29 12.53
C GLY A 309 -14.82 13.54 11.81
N TYR A 310 -14.85 13.54 10.47
CA TYR A 310 -15.31 14.68 9.67
C TYR A 310 -16.68 14.46 9.03
N GLU A 311 -17.43 15.55 8.87
CA GLU A 311 -18.65 15.60 8.09
C GLU A 311 -18.30 15.78 6.60
N TYR A 312 -18.72 14.83 5.77
CA TYR A 312 -18.45 14.82 4.35
C TYR A 312 -19.73 15.03 3.55
N PHE A 313 -19.66 15.95 2.57
CA PHE A 313 -20.70 16.16 1.59
C PHE A 313 -20.14 15.91 0.19
N GLY A 314 -20.67 14.88 -0.47
CA GLY A 314 -20.30 14.48 -1.82
C GLY A 314 -21.44 14.68 -2.84
N ARG A 315 -21.09 15.14 -4.04
CA ARG A 315 -22.05 15.29 -5.15
C ARG A 315 -21.61 14.52 -6.37
N ASP A 316 -22.55 13.78 -6.97
CA ASP A 316 -22.36 13.06 -8.23
C ASP A 316 -23.61 13.14 -9.11
N LEU A 317 -23.44 13.06 -10.44
CA LEU A 317 -24.55 13.08 -11.38
C LEU A 317 -25.38 11.80 -11.35
N ARG A 318 -24.75 10.66 -11.04
CA ARG A 318 -25.33 9.34 -11.18
C ARG A 318 -26.00 8.87 -9.90
N LYS A 319 -27.30 8.59 -10.02
CA LYS A 319 -28.07 8.06 -8.90
C LYS A 319 -27.53 6.71 -8.40
N GLU A 320 -27.17 5.82 -9.31
CA GLU A 320 -26.66 4.50 -8.99
C GLU A 320 -25.36 4.57 -8.15
N GLN A 321 -24.52 5.57 -8.40
CA GLN A 321 -23.31 5.79 -7.62
C GLN A 321 -23.64 6.29 -6.21
N ILE A 322 -24.62 7.18 -6.09
CA ILE A 322 -25.07 7.68 -4.78
C ILE A 322 -25.68 6.55 -3.97
N ASP A 323 -26.59 5.77 -4.54
CA ASP A 323 -27.26 4.65 -3.87
C ASP A 323 -26.20 3.62 -3.35
N GLU A 324 -25.18 3.35 -4.14
CA GLU A 324 -24.12 2.41 -3.78
C GLU A 324 -23.18 2.98 -2.70
N ASN A 325 -22.89 4.28 -2.75
CA ASN A 325 -22.10 4.95 -1.71
C ASN A 325 -22.80 4.88 -0.35
N GLU A 326 -24.12 5.14 -0.35
CA GLU A 326 -24.94 5.04 0.87
C GLU A 326 -25.00 3.60 1.39
N ALA A 327 -25.17 2.61 0.51
CA ALA A 327 -25.16 1.20 0.86
C ALA A 327 -23.83 0.79 1.50
N GLN A 328 -22.69 1.15 0.91
CA GLN A 328 -21.37 0.86 1.48
C GLN A 328 -21.14 1.57 2.83
N CYS A 329 -21.59 2.81 2.97
CA CYS A 329 -21.51 3.50 4.25
C CYS A 329 -22.30 2.78 5.34
N ASN A 330 -23.49 2.26 5.01
CA ASN A 330 -24.28 1.49 5.96
C ASN A 330 -23.67 0.13 6.31
N ASP A 331 -22.94 -0.49 5.38
CA ASP A 331 -22.23 -1.75 5.62
C ASP A 331 -20.98 -1.59 6.50
N ILE A 332 -20.29 -0.43 6.40
CA ILE A 332 -18.94 -0.25 6.98
C ILE A 332 -18.97 0.62 8.25
N LEU A 333 -19.83 1.65 8.27
CA LEU A 333 -19.85 2.62 9.36
C LEU A 333 -20.82 2.19 10.48
N SER A 334 -20.34 2.31 11.71
CA SER A 334 -21.15 2.06 12.91
C SER A 334 -22.17 3.18 13.14
N GLU A 335 -23.03 3.02 14.16
CA GLU A 335 -23.99 4.07 14.57
C GLU A 335 -23.29 5.29 15.17
N GLU A 336 -22.08 5.11 15.72
CA GLU A 336 -21.28 6.17 16.32
C GLU A 336 -20.50 7.00 15.30
N ASP A 337 -20.33 6.48 14.09
CA ASP A 337 -19.61 7.15 13.01
C ASP A 337 -20.46 8.26 12.37
N ILE A 338 -19.82 9.37 12.00
CA ILE A 338 -20.47 10.46 11.27
C ILE A 338 -20.80 9.99 9.85
N LYS A 339 -22.08 9.84 9.52
CA LYS A 339 -22.50 9.39 8.21
C LYS A 339 -22.22 10.45 7.14
N PRO A 340 -21.50 10.10 6.04
CA PRO A 340 -21.36 10.98 4.88
C PRO A 340 -22.72 11.31 4.27
N THR A 341 -22.87 12.53 3.77
CA THR A 341 -24.05 12.96 2.99
C THR A 341 -23.71 12.94 1.52
N TYR A 342 -24.52 12.25 0.74
CA TYR A 342 -24.40 12.23 -0.72
C TYR A 342 -25.59 12.90 -1.39
N SER A 343 -25.34 13.64 -2.46
CA SER A 343 -26.37 14.37 -3.20
C SER A 343 -26.26 14.11 -4.69
N MET A 344 -27.33 13.63 -5.31
CA MET A 344 -27.39 13.48 -6.76
C MET A 344 -27.59 14.84 -7.44
N GLY A 345 -26.84 15.13 -8.49
CA GLY A 345 -27.07 16.28 -9.36
C GLY A 345 -25.81 16.92 -9.93
N ASP A 346 -26.02 17.94 -10.75
CA ASP A 346 -24.96 18.70 -11.41
C ASP A 346 -24.23 19.61 -10.41
N SER A 347 -22.91 19.52 -10.37
CA SER A 347 -22.06 20.33 -9.48
C SER A 347 -21.93 21.80 -9.91
N LEU A 348 -22.41 22.16 -11.11
CA LEU A 348 -22.67 23.56 -11.43
C LEU A 348 -23.71 24.20 -10.49
N GLU A 349 -24.57 23.40 -9.89
CA GLU A 349 -25.63 23.82 -8.99
C GLU A 349 -25.31 23.54 -7.51
N ILE A 350 -24.04 23.33 -7.16
CA ILE A 350 -23.65 22.90 -5.83
C ILE A 350 -24.13 23.86 -4.73
N ARG A 351 -24.12 25.16 -4.96
CA ARG A 351 -24.62 26.16 -4.00
C ARG A 351 -26.14 26.15 -3.76
N LYS A 352 -26.91 25.41 -4.57
CA LYS A 352 -28.33 25.19 -4.27
C LYS A 352 -28.57 24.18 -3.15
N VAL A 353 -27.59 23.33 -2.89
CA VAL A 353 -27.68 22.21 -1.94
C VAL A 353 -26.62 22.25 -0.84
N TYR A 354 -25.61 23.09 -1.00
CA TYR A 354 -24.54 23.28 -0.03
C TYR A 354 -24.29 24.78 0.22
N GLU A 355 -24.22 25.19 1.47
CA GLU A 355 -24.13 26.57 1.89
C GLU A 355 -22.79 27.22 1.51
N GLU A 356 -22.82 28.46 1.05
CA GLU A 356 -21.65 29.27 0.76
C GLU A 356 -20.85 29.52 2.04
N GLY A 357 -19.51 29.39 1.96
CA GLY A 357 -18.61 29.60 3.10
C GLY A 357 -18.78 28.59 4.23
N LYS A 358 -19.31 27.38 3.97
CA LYS A 358 -19.47 26.33 5.00
C LYS A 358 -18.32 25.35 5.05
N ALA A 359 -17.70 24.98 3.93
CA ALA A 359 -16.65 23.97 3.89
C ALA A 359 -15.36 24.42 4.55
N ASP A 360 -14.76 23.55 5.36
CA ASP A 360 -13.45 23.73 5.96
C ASP A 360 -12.32 23.15 5.10
N LEU A 361 -12.67 22.20 4.21
CA LEU A 361 -11.77 21.63 3.21
C LEU A 361 -12.55 21.29 1.94
N LEU A 362 -12.02 21.69 0.79
CA LEU A 362 -12.48 21.22 -0.51
C LEU A 362 -11.51 20.12 -0.98
N PHE A 363 -12.02 18.89 -1.16
CA PHE A 363 -11.19 17.77 -1.60
C PHE A 363 -11.88 16.97 -2.69
N SER A 364 -11.29 16.90 -3.89
CA SER A 364 -11.93 16.22 -5.01
C SER A 364 -10.96 15.66 -6.04
N CYS A 365 -11.48 14.74 -6.86
CA CYS A 365 -10.82 14.18 -8.02
C CYS A 365 -11.82 14.18 -9.19
N PRO A 366 -11.75 15.16 -10.10
CA PRO A 366 -12.68 15.30 -11.22
C PRO A 366 -12.42 14.26 -12.32
N PRO A 367 -13.32 14.09 -13.28
CA PRO A 367 -13.02 13.40 -14.54
C PRO A 367 -11.83 14.06 -15.27
N TYR A 368 -10.97 13.23 -15.87
CA TYR A 368 -9.80 13.71 -16.62
C TYR A 368 -10.15 13.86 -18.10
N ALA A 369 -10.90 14.92 -18.42
CA ALA A 369 -11.43 15.19 -19.75
C ALA A 369 -12.17 13.97 -20.33
N ASP A 370 -11.81 13.53 -21.55
CA ASP A 370 -12.40 12.39 -22.27
C ASP A 370 -11.64 11.07 -22.08
N LEU A 371 -10.84 10.95 -20.99
CA LEU A 371 -10.08 9.73 -20.70
C LEU A 371 -11.00 8.55 -20.37
N GLU A 372 -12.04 8.80 -19.60
CA GLU A 372 -13.06 7.84 -19.18
C GLU A 372 -14.44 8.47 -19.35
N VAL A 373 -15.41 7.70 -19.82
CA VAL A 373 -16.80 8.12 -19.91
C VAL A 373 -17.56 7.49 -18.76
N TYR A 374 -18.21 8.32 -17.93
CA TYR A 374 -18.86 7.84 -16.70
C TYR A 374 -20.37 7.65 -16.84
N SER A 375 -21.04 8.36 -17.76
CA SER A 375 -22.47 8.21 -18.03
C SER A 375 -22.82 8.66 -19.44
N ASN A 376 -24.08 8.41 -19.84
CA ASN A 376 -24.67 8.97 -21.08
C ASN A 376 -25.40 10.29 -20.84
N ASP A 377 -25.30 10.86 -19.62
CA ASP A 377 -25.93 12.14 -19.32
C ASP A 377 -25.21 13.28 -20.08
N PRO A 378 -25.95 14.14 -20.82
CA PRO A 378 -25.32 15.24 -21.53
C PRO A 378 -24.67 16.29 -20.64
N ARG A 379 -24.97 16.29 -19.34
CA ARG A 379 -24.33 17.14 -18.33
C ARG A 379 -22.97 16.56 -17.83
N ASP A 380 -22.73 15.29 -18.10
CA ASP A 380 -21.46 14.65 -17.72
C ASP A 380 -20.31 15.26 -18.53
N ILE A 381 -19.42 15.94 -17.84
CA ILE A 381 -18.31 16.65 -18.45
C ILE A 381 -17.33 15.71 -19.18
N SER A 382 -17.29 14.41 -18.82
CA SER A 382 -16.46 13.41 -19.50
C SER A 382 -16.91 13.12 -20.94
N ASN A 383 -18.15 13.47 -21.29
CA ASN A 383 -18.68 13.36 -22.65
C ASN A 383 -18.35 14.57 -23.54
N MET A 384 -17.78 15.63 -22.97
CA MET A 384 -17.60 16.90 -23.67
C MET A 384 -16.22 16.92 -24.35
N LYS A 385 -16.18 17.64 -25.51
CA LYS A 385 -14.88 18.01 -26.11
C LYS A 385 -14.12 18.95 -25.17
N TYR A 386 -12.79 18.87 -25.15
CA TYR A 386 -11.95 19.57 -24.20
C TYR A 386 -12.26 21.07 -24.00
N PRO A 387 -12.48 21.90 -25.03
CA PRO A 387 -12.84 23.31 -24.81
C PRO A 387 -14.15 23.51 -24.03
N LYS A 388 -15.16 22.66 -24.30
CA LYS A 388 -16.45 22.72 -23.58
C LYS A 388 -16.32 22.12 -22.18
N PHE A 389 -15.59 21.01 -22.06
CA PHE A 389 -15.23 20.46 -20.76
C PHE A 389 -14.59 21.55 -19.87
N LEU A 390 -13.60 22.24 -20.37
CA LEU A 390 -12.86 23.25 -19.61
C LEU A 390 -13.76 24.43 -19.18
N GLU A 391 -14.68 24.86 -20.03
CA GLU A 391 -15.65 25.92 -19.68
C GLU A 391 -16.51 25.51 -18.47
N VAL A 392 -17.09 24.29 -18.52
CA VAL A 392 -17.96 23.78 -17.45
C VAL A 392 -17.14 23.47 -16.18
N TYR A 393 -16.00 22.84 -16.34
CA TYR A 393 -15.08 22.49 -15.27
C TYR A 393 -14.66 23.70 -14.44
N ARG A 394 -14.28 24.81 -15.11
CA ARG A 394 -13.93 26.06 -14.44
C ARG A 394 -15.09 26.64 -13.63
N LYS A 395 -16.31 26.56 -14.16
CA LYS A 395 -17.51 27.03 -13.44
C LYS A 395 -17.76 26.17 -12.19
N ILE A 396 -17.60 24.85 -12.28
CA ILE A 396 -17.77 23.96 -11.12
C ILE A 396 -16.71 24.28 -10.05
N ILE A 397 -15.45 24.51 -10.44
CA ILE A 397 -14.40 24.95 -9.51
C ILE A 397 -14.77 26.26 -8.84
N ASP A 398 -15.18 27.27 -9.60
CA ASP A 398 -15.57 28.58 -9.07
C ASP A 398 -16.74 28.48 -8.06
N GLU A 399 -17.80 27.74 -8.42
CA GLU A 399 -18.95 27.52 -7.53
C GLU A 399 -18.56 26.74 -6.26
N SER A 400 -17.66 25.76 -6.39
CA SER A 400 -17.15 25.00 -5.24
C SER A 400 -16.25 25.86 -4.33
N CYS A 401 -15.42 26.73 -4.91
CA CYS A 401 -14.58 27.66 -4.15
C CYS A 401 -15.39 28.69 -3.35
N LYS A 402 -16.60 29.06 -3.83
CA LYS A 402 -17.51 29.92 -3.05
C LYS A 402 -18.05 29.20 -1.81
N CYS A 403 -18.20 27.87 -1.85
CA CYS A 403 -18.59 27.08 -0.69
C CYS A 403 -17.47 26.91 0.36
N LEU A 404 -16.21 27.11 -0.04
CA LEU A 404 -15.07 27.05 0.85
C LEU A 404 -14.97 28.33 1.70
N ARG A 405 -14.75 28.20 3.01
CA ARG A 405 -14.46 29.33 3.90
C ARG A 405 -13.16 30.01 3.53
N ASP A 406 -13.03 31.26 3.90
CA ASP A 406 -11.73 31.95 3.84
C ASP A 406 -10.74 31.32 4.83
N ASN A 407 -9.46 31.41 4.50
CA ASN A 407 -8.35 30.82 5.25
C ASN A 407 -8.43 29.27 5.33
N ARG A 408 -8.81 28.64 4.21
CA ARG A 408 -8.95 27.18 4.09
C ARG A 408 -8.30 26.65 2.82
N PHE A 409 -7.97 25.37 2.87
CA PHE A 409 -7.35 24.67 1.74
C PHE A 409 -8.38 24.04 0.80
N ALA A 410 -8.00 23.99 -0.48
CA ALA A 410 -8.58 23.11 -1.47
C ALA A 410 -7.50 22.17 -2.00
N VAL A 411 -7.79 20.87 -2.03
CA VAL A 411 -6.89 19.81 -2.50
C VAL A 411 -7.54 19.12 -3.70
N TRP A 412 -6.82 19.08 -4.82
CA TRP A 412 -7.38 18.64 -6.08
C TRP A 412 -6.48 17.62 -6.76
N VAL A 413 -6.99 16.40 -6.95
CA VAL A 413 -6.23 15.32 -7.59
C VAL A 413 -6.54 15.31 -9.07
N VAL A 414 -5.51 15.49 -9.90
CA VAL A 414 -5.64 15.59 -11.35
C VAL A 414 -4.44 14.98 -12.07
N SER A 415 -4.61 14.56 -13.30
CA SER A 415 -3.52 14.07 -14.14
C SER A 415 -3.59 14.67 -15.54
N GLU A 416 -2.44 14.76 -16.20
CA GLU A 416 -2.42 15.12 -17.62
C GLU A 416 -3.00 14.01 -18.49
N VAL A 417 -3.72 14.41 -19.50
CA VAL A 417 -4.33 13.53 -20.49
C VAL A 417 -3.89 13.94 -21.90
N ARG A 418 -3.70 12.95 -22.76
CA ARG A 418 -3.38 13.18 -24.17
C ARG A 418 -4.64 13.11 -25.01
N GLY A 419 -4.79 14.10 -25.88
CA GLY A 419 -5.79 14.10 -26.93
C GLY A 419 -5.54 13.01 -27.98
N LYS A 420 -6.47 12.85 -28.89
CA LYS A 420 -6.39 11.88 -30.00
C LYS A 420 -5.24 12.19 -30.97
N ASP A 421 -4.81 13.44 -31.05
CA ASP A 421 -3.62 13.93 -31.77
C ASP A 421 -2.31 13.51 -31.10
N GLY A 422 -2.36 13.10 -29.84
CA GLY A 422 -1.22 12.68 -29.03
C GLY A 422 -0.54 13.76 -28.23
N GLU A 423 -1.02 15.00 -28.30
CA GLU A 423 -0.58 16.11 -27.46
C GLU A 423 -1.25 16.07 -26.08
N TYR A 424 -0.62 16.63 -25.06
CA TYR A 424 -1.29 16.85 -23.78
C TYR A 424 -2.27 18.02 -23.86
N TYR A 425 -3.44 17.87 -23.24
CA TYR A 425 -4.40 18.96 -23.13
C TYR A 425 -3.90 20.12 -22.26
N GLY A 426 -3.02 19.83 -21.30
CA GLY A 426 -2.59 20.83 -20.32
C GLY A 426 -3.55 20.95 -19.12
N LEU A 427 -4.30 19.88 -18.82
CA LEU A 427 -5.33 19.88 -17.78
C LEU A 427 -4.83 20.30 -16.41
N VAL A 428 -3.59 19.93 -16.03
CA VAL A 428 -2.97 20.35 -14.76
C VAL A 428 -2.83 21.88 -14.72
N ASN A 429 -2.30 22.47 -15.79
CA ASN A 429 -2.14 23.94 -15.90
C ASN A 429 -3.48 24.66 -15.92
N ASP A 430 -4.46 24.11 -16.65
CA ASP A 430 -5.80 24.67 -16.72
C ASP A 430 -6.53 24.61 -15.39
N THR A 431 -6.29 23.55 -14.58
CA THR A 431 -6.80 23.43 -13.21
C THR A 431 -6.17 24.51 -12.31
N ILE A 432 -4.84 24.67 -12.35
CA ILE A 432 -4.15 25.71 -11.58
C ILE A 432 -4.72 27.10 -11.93
N LYS A 433 -4.90 27.36 -13.23
CA LYS A 433 -5.48 28.61 -13.68
C LYS A 433 -6.94 28.79 -13.19
N ALA A 434 -7.76 27.74 -13.22
CA ALA A 434 -9.16 27.81 -12.77
C ALA A 434 -9.27 28.20 -11.29
N PHE A 435 -8.45 27.59 -10.42
CA PHE A 435 -8.42 27.94 -8.99
C PHE A 435 -7.88 29.36 -8.74
N LYS A 436 -6.86 29.79 -9.50
CA LYS A 436 -6.35 31.16 -9.40
C LYS A 436 -7.39 32.19 -9.87
N ASP A 437 -8.13 31.91 -10.95
CA ASP A 437 -9.22 32.73 -11.45
C ASP A 437 -10.38 32.81 -10.43
N ALA A 438 -10.59 31.74 -9.62
CA ALA A 438 -11.54 31.72 -8.50
C ALA A 438 -11.00 32.39 -7.20
N GLY A 439 -9.84 33.00 -7.24
CA GLY A 439 -9.26 33.78 -6.14
C GLY A 439 -8.42 32.99 -5.13
N LEU A 440 -8.02 31.75 -5.44
CA LEU A 440 -7.17 30.95 -4.56
C LEU A 440 -5.70 31.07 -4.96
N HIS A 441 -4.82 30.93 -3.98
CA HIS A 441 -3.37 30.84 -4.18
C HIS A 441 -2.99 29.39 -4.45
N PHE A 442 -2.19 29.13 -5.50
CA PHE A 442 -1.55 27.84 -5.70
C PHE A 442 -0.44 27.66 -4.66
N TYR A 443 -0.57 26.69 -3.78
CA TYR A 443 0.22 26.62 -2.54
C TYR A 443 1.23 25.47 -2.54
N ASN A 444 0.79 24.23 -2.86
CA ASN A 444 1.69 23.08 -2.99
C ASN A 444 1.41 22.31 -4.28
N ASP A 445 2.47 21.75 -4.86
CA ASP A 445 2.44 20.77 -5.95
C ASP A 445 3.02 19.45 -5.44
N ILE A 446 2.15 18.45 -5.33
CA ILE A 446 2.52 17.14 -4.82
C ILE A 446 2.35 16.10 -5.93
N VAL A 447 3.35 15.25 -6.11
CA VAL A 447 3.37 14.17 -7.08
C VAL A 447 3.04 12.85 -6.37
N LEU A 448 1.90 12.24 -6.70
CA LEU A 448 1.53 10.91 -6.24
C LEU A 448 2.03 9.87 -7.24
N VAL A 449 3.06 9.13 -6.90
CA VAL A 449 3.61 8.07 -7.75
C VAL A 449 2.78 6.81 -7.60
N ASN A 450 2.19 6.34 -8.71
CA ASN A 450 1.35 5.15 -8.77
C ASN A 450 2.18 3.90 -9.06
N GLN A 451 1.59 2.73 -8.83
CA GLN A 451 2.16 1.46 -9.24
C GLN A 451 2.22 1.36 -10.76
N VAL A 452 3.32 0.80 -11.27
CA VAL A 452 3.55 0.67 -12.72
C VAL A 452 2.57 -0.32 -13.37
N ALA A 453 2.13 -1.34 -12.63
CA ALA A 453 1.15 -2.35 -13.04
C ALA A 453 1.38 -2.84 -14.50
N SER A 454 0.33 -2.96 -15.31
CA SER A 454 0.39 -3.41 -16.70
C SER A 454 1.08 -2.44 -17.67
N ILE A 455 1.39 -1.22 -17.25
CA ILE A 455 2.10 -0.23 -18.07
C ILE A 455 3.50 -0.77 -18.46
N ALA A 456 4.15 -1.52 -17.56
CA ALA A 456 5.46 -2.12 -17.82
C ALA A 456 5.51 -2.97 -19.12
N ILE A 457 4.42 -3.67 -19.42
CA ILE A 457 4.32 -4.54 -20.61
C ILE A 457 4.29 -3.72 -21.92
N ARG A 458 3.71 -2.51 -21.88
CA ARG A 458 3.43 -1.70 -23.07
C ARG A 458 4.40 -0.55 -23.29
N VAL A 459 5.15 -0.16 -22.25
CA VAL A 459 5.99 1.05 -22.28
C VAL A 459 7.03 1.01 -23.40
N GLY A 460 7.69 -0.14 -23.61
CA GLY A 460 8.70 -0.30 -24.66
C GLY A 460 8.13 -0.10 -26.08
N SER A 461 6.99 -0.76 -26.38
CA SER A 461 6.33 -0.64 -27.68
C SER A 461 5.82 0.79 -27.92
N LEU A 462 5.23 1.42 -26.91
CA LEU A 462 4.72 2.78 -27.02
C LEU A 462 5.85 3.79 -27.23
N PHE A 463 6.95 3.68 -26.47
CA PHE A 463 8.10 4.54 -26.60
C PHE A 463 8.79 4.39 -27.94
N ASN A 464 9.02 3.15 -28.40
CA ASN A 464 9.69 2.90 -29.66
C ASN A 464 8.91 3.42 -30.88
N LYS A 465 7.56 3.31 -30.84
CA LYS A 465 6.70 3.78 -31.94
C LYS A 465 6.54 5.30 -31.98
N SER A 466 6.48 5.98 -30.85
CA SER A 466 6.05 7.37 -30.79
C SER A 466 6.83 8.26 -29.83
N ARG A 467 7.85 7.72 -29.15
CA ARG A 467 8.60 8.39 -28.09
C ARG A 467 7.73 8.92 -26.96
N LYS A 468 6.53 8.36 -26.78
CA LYS A 468 5.63 8.71 -25.69
C LYS A 468 6.07 8.04 -24.40
N VAL A 469 6.36 8.85 -23.39
CA VAL A 469 6.64 8.39 -22.02
C VAL A 469 5.32 8.06 -21.34
N SER A 470 5.25 6.91 -20.70
CA SER A 470 4.07 6.50 -19.91
C SER A 470 4.04 7.22 -18.58
N ARG A 471 2.91 7.84 -18.28
CA ARG A 471 2.71 8.54 -17.01
C ARG A 471 2.38 7.55 -15.90
N ILE A 472 3.13 7.61 -14.80
CA ILE A 472 2.95 6.74 -13.62
C ILE A 472 2.70 7.58 -12.36
N HIS A 473 2.20 8.78 -12.50
CA HIS A 473 1.90 9.67 -11.38
C HIS A 473 0.66 10.53 -11.66
N GLN A 474 0.08 11.03 -10.58
CA GLN A 474 -0.94 12.06 -10.56
C GLN A 474 -0.40 13.29 -9.84
N ASN A 475 -0.97 14.46 -10.10
CA ASN A 475 -0.70 15.67 -9.34
C ASN A 475 -1.79 15.83 -8.26
N VAL A 476 -1.36 16.15 -7.05
CA VAL A 476 -2.21 16.57 -5.96
C VAL A 476 -1.93 18.06 -5.75
N LEU A 477 -2.77 18.87 -6.36
CA LEU A 477 -2.63 20.33 -6.35
C LEU A 477 -3.29 20.89 -5.12
N VAL A 478 -2.58 21.70 -4.37
CA VAL A 478 -3.08 22.31 -3.13
C VAL A 478 -3.20 23.81 -3.31
N PHE A 479 -4.38 24.33 -3.01
CA PHE A 479 -4.68 25.77 -3.11
C PHE A 479 -5.13 26.29 -1.75
N PHE A 480 -4.87 27.57 -1.51
CA PHE A 480 -5.30 28.25 -0.29
C PHE A 480 -6.17 29.47 -0.63
N LYS A 481 -7.32 29.58 0.02
CA LYS A 481 -8.23 30.72 -0.09
C LYS A 481 -7.97 31.67 1.07
N GLY A 482 -7.70 32.94 0.81
CA GLY A 482 -7.52 33.98 1.84
C GLY A 482 -6.08 34.35 2.11
N ASP A 483 -5.78 34.83 3.32
CA ASP A 483 -4.45 35.31 3.69
C ASP A 483 -3.54 34.16 4.10
N ILE A 484 -2.47 33.89 3.32
CA ILE A 484 -1.50 32.83 3.59
C ILE A 484 -0.87 32.95 4.99
N LYS A 485 -0.77 34.15 5.55
CA LYS A 485 -0.22 34.34 6.91
C LYS A 485 -1.12 33.75 8.00
N SER A 486 -2.41 33.54 7.73
CA SER A 486 -3.35 32.92 8.65
C SER A 486 -3.17 31.42 8.83
N ILE A 487 -2.29 30.77 8.05
CA ILE A 487 -1.99 29.34 8.19
C ILE A 487 -1.27 29.09 9.52
N VAL A 488 -0.41 30.01 9.95
CA VAL A 488 0.33 29.87 11.21
C VAL A 488 -0.66 29.91 12.39
N GLY A 489 -0.65 28.84 13.19
CA GLY A 489 -1.55 28.69 14.37
C GLY A 489 -2.99 28.29 14.05
N GLY A 490 -3.31 28.00 12.79
CA GLY A 490 -4.63 27.50 12.39
C GLY A 490 -4.70 26.00 12.07
N TYR A 491 -3.57 25.31 12.19
CA TYR A 491 -3.40 23.89 11.87
C TYR A 491 -2.47 23.26 12.89
N SER A 492 -2.85 22.09 13.42
CA SER A 492 -2.04 21.36 14.40
C SER A 492 -0.73 20.86 13.82
N ASP A 493 0.30 20.88 14.66
CA ASP A 493 1.60 20.31 14.30
C ASP A 493 1.47 18.79 14.08
N LEU A 494 2.17 18.30 13.07
CA LEU A 494 2.34 16.86 12.85
C LEU A 494 3.54 16.38 13.67
N ASP A 495 3.35 15.32 14.45
CA ASP A 495 4.46 14.66 15.13
C ASP A 495 5.32 13.88 14.13
N LEU A 496 6.43 14.48 13.73
CA LEU A 496 7.41 13.92 12.80
C LEU A 496 8.70 13.47 13.50
N SER A 497 8.69 13.30 14.82
CA SER A 497 9.86 12.93 15.63
C SER A 497 10.53 11.64 15.14
N TYR A 498 9.74 10.68 14.65
CA TYR A 498 10.26 9.41 14.10
C TYR A 498 11.21 9.59 12.91
N LEU A 499 11.08 10.67 12.11
CA LEU A 499 12.00 10.95 11.01
C LEU A 499 13.40 11.32 11.51
N GLN A 500 13.50 11.92 12.71
CA GLN A 500 14.78 12.24 13.32
C GLN A 500 15.48 10.98 13.82
N ASP A 501 14.71 10.00 14.28
CA ASP A 501 15.25 8.72 14.75
C ASP A 501 15.74 7.87 13.56
N GLU A 502 14.97 7.81 12.45
CA GLU A 502 15.42 7.18 11.20
C GLU A 502 16.69 7.84 10.62
N MET A 503 16.85 9.17 10.77
CA MET A 503 18.05 9.86 10.32
C MET A 503 19.27 9.50 11.18
N LYS A 504 19.12 9.45 12.50
CA LYS A 504 20.20 9.04 13.43
C LYS A 504 20.64 7.60 13.19
N GLU A 505 19.68 6.67 13.04
CA GLU A 505 20.01 5.28 12.69
C GLU A 505 20.77 5.16 11.37
N ASN A 506 20.44 5.97 10.37
CA ASN A 506 21.16 6.00 9.09
C ASN A 506 22.54 6.68 9.18
N GLU A 507 22.74 7.65 10.05
CA GLU A 507 24.02 8.28 10.30
C GLU A 507 24.97 7.33 11.07
N GLU A 508 24.47 6.64 12.10
CA GLU A 508 25.21 5.61 12.86
C GLU A 508 25.59 4.39 12.00
N LEU A 509 24.85 4.11 10.92
CA LEU A 509 25.17 3.04 9.96
C LEU A 509 26.16 3.47 8.88
N SER A 510 26.46 4.78 8.78
CA SER A 510 27.38 5.35 7.77
C SER A 510 28.78 5.67 8.35
N GLU A 511 28.95 5.60 9.68
CA GLU A 511 30.23 5.67 10.40
C GLU A 511 30.74 4.23 10.70
#